data_360770a41be19f3fbb02165ffcb35908
#
_entry.id   360770a41be19f3fbb02165ffcb35908
#
_cell.length_a   1.000
_cell.length_b   1.000
_cell.length_c   1.000
_cell.angle_alpha   90.00
_cell.angle_beta   90.00
_cell.angle_gamma   90.00
#
_symmetry.space_group_name_H-M   'P 1'
#
loop_
_entity.id
_entity.type
_entity.pdbx_description
1 polymer ?
#
loop_
_entity_poly.entity_id
_entity_poly.type
_entity_poly.pdbx_seq_one_letter_code
_entity_poly.pdbx_strand_id
1 'polypeptide(L)'
;MDIYQNHVSGILIIKKIDATIHRVVLTSDFGNKLIDFEISENNFKLNYVLPDLDKKIVINFLKNDFQELLRQSYPVSESFENETDIIYLSKAGKKAYYLFYNKENQLLKQIVYTKNNKEKIDFTFDAKKHIFADSLNLQHKDFKINIKLFQITETE
;
A
#
# COMPACT_ATOMS: atom_id res chain seq x y z
N MET A 1 6.41 10.76 -0.31
CA MET A 1 6.15 9.99 -1.55
C MET A 1 6.99 10.57 -2.67
N ASP A 2 7.80 9.72 -3.30
CA ASP A 2 8.63 10.12 -4.43
C ASP A 2 8.05 9.50 -5.70
N ILE A 3 7.72 10.35 -6.68
CA ILE A 3 7.20 9.95 -7.99
C ILE A 3 8.10 10.58 -9.05
N TYR A 4 8.98 9.78 -9.66
CA TYR A 4 10.03 10.23 -10.59
C TYR A 4 10.93 11.29 -9.95
N GLN A 5 10.78 12.57 -10.33
CA GLN A 5 11.57 13.69 -9.82
C GLN A 5 10.78 14.58 -8.84
N ASN A 6 9.53 14.23 -8.55
CA ASN A 6 8.68 15.00 -7.66
C ASN A 6 8.62 14.36 -6.28
N HIS A 7 8.84 15.16 -5.26
CA HIS A 7 8.64 14.79 -3.85
C HIS A 7 7.33 15.39 -3.35
N VAL A 8 6.43 14.55 -2.84
CA VAL A 8 5.18 14.98 -2.22
C VAL A 8 5.19 14.52 -0.77
N SER A 9 5.08 15.46 0.15
CA SER A 9 4.91 15.20 1.59
C SER A 9 3.55 15.70 2.06
N GLY A 10 3.08 15.19 3.19
CA GLY A 10 1.82 15.60 3.77
C GLY A 10 1.22 14.53 4.67
N ILE A 11 -0.02 14.76 5.08
CA ILE A 11 -0.77 13.86 5.94
C ILE A 11 -1.70 13.02 5.07
N LEU A 12 -1.54 11.69 5.15
CA LEU A 12 -2.42 10.72 4.51
C LEU A 12 -3.45 10.23 5.53
N ILE A 13 -4.73 10.37 5.17
CA ILE A 13 -5.85 9.90 5.97
C ILE A 13 -6.52 8.77 5.21
N ILE A 14 -6.60 7.59 5.82
CA ILE A 14 -7.31 6.43 5.28
C ILE A 14 -8.43 6.09 6.24
N LYS A 15 -9.66 6.16 5.76
CA LYS A 15 -10.86 5.85 6.56
C LYS A 15 -11.71 4.81 5.85
N LYS A 16 -12.03 3.72 6.55
CA LYS A 16 -13.04 2.77 6.07
C LYS A 16 -14.42 3.42 6.19
N ILE A 17 -15.12 3.60 5.07
CA ILE A 17 -16.45 4.24 5.01
C ILE A 17 -17.59 3.24 4.78
N ASP A 18 -17.25 2.04 4.30
CA ASP A 18 -18.19 0.92 4.11
C ASP A 18 -17.44 -0.40 4.33
N ALA A 19 -18.13 -1.53 4.28
CA ALA A 19 -17.55 -2.87 4.44
C ALA A 19 -16.34 -3.12 3.52
N THR A 20 -16.36 -2.59 2.30
CA THR A 20 -15.34 -2.79 1.26
C THR A 20 -14.70 -1.50 0.75
N ILE A 21 -15.22 -0.33 1.13
CA ILE A 21 -14.79 0.96 0.59
C ILE A 21 -13.97 1.73 1.61
N HIS A 22 -12.81 2.21 1.19
CA HIS A 22 -11.99 3.16 1.92
C HIS A 22 -11.99 4.51 1.22
N ARG A 23 -12.04 5.59 1.98
CA ARG A 23 -11.73 6.93 1.51
C ARG A 23 -10.31 7.27 1.88
N VAL A 24 -9.57 7.77 0.90
CA VAL A 24 -8.16 8.16 1.04
C VAL A 24 -8.05 9.63 0.71
N VAL A 25 -7.51 10.39 1.64
CA VAL A 25 -7.28 11.83 1.49
C VAL A 25 -5.82 12.13 1.78
N LEU A 26 -5.12 12.76 0.86
CA LEU A 26 -3.79 13.33 1.07
C LEU A 26 -3.92 14.84 1.16
N THR A 27 -3.37 15.41 2.22
CA THR A 27 -3.22 16.86 2.38
C THR A 27 -1.75 17.23 2.38
N SER A 28 -1.42 18.49 2.08
CA SER A 28 -0.09 19.03 2.36
C SER A 28 0.15 19.14 3.87
N ASP A 29 1.38 19.42 4.27
CA ASP A 29 1.74 19.67 5.67
C ASP A 29 0.99 20.91 6.26
N PHE A 30 0.47 21.78 5.39
CA PHE A 30 -0.34 22.94 5.77
C PHE A 30 -1.85 22.66 5.73
N GLY A 31 -2.27 21.41 5.51
CA GLY A 31 -3.67 20.99 5.51
C GLY A 31 -4.43 21.22 4.20
N ASN A 32 -3.80 21.75 3.14
CA ASN A 32 -4.44 21.87 1.84
C ASN A 32 -4.66 20.51 1.21
N LYS A 33 -5.88 20.24 0.74
CA LYS A 33 -6.21 18.98 0.07
C LYS A 33 -5.43 18.85 -1.25
N LEU A 34 -4.71 17.76 -1.41
CA LEU A 34 -3.97 17.42 -2.62
C LEU A 34 -4.72 16.39 -3.47
N ILE A 35 -5.21 15.33 -2.83
CA ILE A 35 -5.93 14.23 -3.49
C ILE A 35 -7.00 13.72 -2.53
N ASP A 36 -8.16 13.30 -3.10
CA ASP A 36 -9.27 12.69 -2.37
C ASP A 36 -9.94 11.66 -3.28
N PHE A 37 -9.99 10.42 -2.88
CA PHE A 37 -10.63 9.35 -3.64
C PHE A 37 -11.25 8.28 -2.74
N GLU A 38 -12.23 7.57 -3.30
CA GLU A 38 -12.81 6.36 -2.73
C GLU A 38 -12.32 5.15 -3.51
N ILE A 39 -12.00 4.08 -2.79
CA ILE A 39 -11.39 2.90 -3.39
C ILE A 39 -11.88 1.61 -2.73
N SER A 40 -12.10 0.61 -3.57
CA SER A 40 -12.30 -0.78 -3.19
C SER A 40 -11.51 -1.70 -4.12
N GLU A 41 -11.60 -3.01 -3.94
CA GLU A 41 -10.91 -3.98 -4.80
C GLU A 41 -11.21 -3.77 -6.28
N ASN A 42 -12.46 -3.43 -6.63
CA ASN A 42 -12.94 -3.35 -8.02
C ASN A 42 -13.38 -1.95 -8.45
N ASN A 43 -13.37 -0.96 -7.55
CA ASN A 43 -13.86 0.37 -7.86
C ASN A 43 -12.88 1.45 -7.40
N PHE A 44 -12.84 2.54 -8.16
CA PHE A 44 -12.06 3.73 -7.85
C PHE A 44 -12.85 4.96 -8.30
N LYS A 45 -13.07 5.89 -7.38
CA LYS A 45 -13.77 7.15 -7.62
C LYS A 45 -12.90 8.30 -7.14
N LEU A 46 -12.43 9.11 -8.07
CA LEU A 46 -11.70 10.33 -7.79
C LEU A 46 -12.70 11.44 -7.41
N ASN A 47 -12.59 11.96 -6.19
CA ASN A 47 -13.42 13.06 -5.69
C ASN A 47 -12.75 14.41 -5.91
N TYR A 48 -11.42 14.47 -5.77
CA TYR A 48 -10.63 15.69 -5.96
C TYR A 48 -9.17 15.34 -6.26
N VAL A 49 -8.56 16.14 -7.11
CA VAL A 49 -7.10 16.14 -7.33
C VAL A 49 -6.63 17.56 -7.62
N LEU A 50 -5.49 17.94 -7.05
CA LEU A 50 -4.82 19.19 -7.35
C LEU A 50 -4.41 19.20 -8.84
N PRO A 51 -4.63 20.30 -9.60
CA PRO A 51 -4.34 20.33 -11.05
C PRO A 51 -2.94 19.86 -11.44
N ASP A 52 -1.92 20.18 -10.67
CA ASP A 52 -0.52 19.77 -10.92
C ASP A 52 -0.31 18.25 -10.78
N LEU A 53 -1.18 17.56 -10.02
CA LEU A 53 -1.19 16.12 -9.82
C LEU A 53 -2.18 15.38 -10.71
N ASP A 54 -3.04 16.11 -11.45
CA ASP A 54 -4.03 15.54 -12.38
C ASP A 54 -3.38 15.05 -13.66
N LYS A 55 -2.53 14.04 -13.50
CA LYS A 55 -1.87 13.34 -14.60
C LYS A 55 -2.33 11.89 -14.59
N LYS A 56 -2.78 11.39 -15.72
CA LYS A 56 -3.28 10.03 -15.87
C LYS A 56 -2.33 8.98 -15.29
N ILE A 57 -1.03 9.19 -15.44
CA ILE A 57 -0.02 8.28 -14.89
C ILE A 57 -0.04 8.28 -13.35
N VAL A 58 -0.12 9.46 -12.72
CA VAL A 58 -0.18 9.60 -11.24
C VAL A 58 -1.44 8.96 -10.70
N ILE A 59 -2.60 9.25 -11.29
CA ILE A 59 -3.89 8.68 -10.86
C ILE A 59 -3.90 7.16 -11.00
N ASN A 60 -3.36 6.62 -12.09
CA ASN A 60 -3.29 5.16 -12.28
C ASN A 60 -2.36 4.49 -11.25
N PHE A 61 -1.23 5.11 -10.89
CA PHE A 61 -0.37 4.58 -9.84
C PHE A 61 -1.09 4.58 -8.49
N LEU A 62 -1.65 5.71 -8.09
CA LEU A 62 -2.38 5.82 -6.83
C LEU A 62 -3.52 4.78 -6.74
N LYS A 63 -4.30 4.65 -7.82
CA LYS A 63 -5.35 3.63 -7.90
C LYS A 63 -4.77 2.23 -7.67
N ASN A 64 -3.77 1.83 -8.44
CA ASN A 64 -3.22 0.47 -8.38
C ASN A 64 -2.55 0.19 -7.03
N ASP A 65 -1.73 1.12 -6.55
CA ASP A 65 -0.99 0.97 -5.30
C ASP A 65 -1.91 0.87 -4.10
N PHE A 66 -2.94 1.73 -4.02
CA PHE A 66 -3.89 1.69 -2.92
C PHE A 66 -4.87 0.52 -3.03
N GLN A 67 -5.19 0.02 -4.24
CA GLN A 67 -5.94 -1.23 -4.39
C GLN A 67 -5.17 -2.43 -3.83
N GLU A 68 -3.86 -2.50 -4.08
CA GLU A 68 -3.02 -3.58 -3.55
C GLU A 68 -2.73 -3.38 -2.05
N LEU A 69 -2.46 -2.15 -1.59
CA LEU A 69 -2.21 -1.84 -0.19
C LEU A 69 -3.42 -2.12 0.73
N LEU A 70 -4.62 -1.78 0.25
CA LEU A 70 -5.86 -1.92 1.02
C LEU A 70 -6.59 -3.24 0.76
N ARG A 71 -5.95 -4.19 0.11
CA ARG A 71 -6.48 -5.54 -0.08
C ARG A 71 -6.73 -6.22 1.26
N GLN A 72 -7.95 -6.70 1.47
CA GLN A 72 -8.39 -7.23 2.76
C GLN A 72 -8.17 -8.74 2.93
N SER A 73 -7.97 -9.49 1.84
CA SER A 73 -7.83 -10.94 1.90
C SER A 73 -6.87 -11.48 0.86
N TYR A 74 -6.14 -12.51 1.27
CA TYR A 74 -5.21 -13.25 0.43
C TYR A 74 -5.51 -14.75 0.59
N PRO A 75 -6.30 -15.36 -0.32
CA PRO A 75 -6.51 -16.80 -0.29
C PRO A 75 -5.18 -17.54 -0.44
N VAL A 76 -4.76 -18.26 0.58
CA VAL A 76 -3.47 -18.96 0.58
C VAL A 76 -3.58 -20.22 -0.25
N SER A 77 -2.69 -20.39 -1.24
CA SER A 77 -2.57 -21.57 -2.08
C SER A 77 -1.45 -22.52 -1.63
N GLU A 78 -0.37 -21.96 -1.14
CA GLU A 78 0.84 -22.69 -0.72
C GLU A 78 1.51 -21.96 0.45
N SER A 79 2.29 -22.68 1.25
CA SER A 79 3.12 -22.10 2.30
C SER A 79 4.53 -22.68 2.26
N PHE A 80 5.50 -21.85 2.57
CA PHE A 80 6.91 -22.19 2.62
C PHE A 80 7.51 -21.70 3.94
N GLU A 81 8.66 -22.23 4.31
CA GLU A 81 9.40 -21.77 5.48
C GLU A 81 10.88 -21.64 5.13
N ASN A 82 11.53 -20.65 5.74
CA ASN A 82 12.99 -20.56 5.86
C ASN A 82 13.37 -20.46 7.34
N GLU A 83 14.60 -20.10 7.66
CA GLU A 83 15.08 -20.01 9.05
C GLU A 83 14.30 -18.97 9.88
N THR A 84 13.90 -17.86 9.29
CA THR A 84 13.32 -16.70 9.98
C THR A 84 11.85 -16.48 9.71
N ASP A 85 11.32 -16.99 8.59
CA ASP A 85 10.01 -16.62 8.08
C ASP A 85 9.11 -17.79 7.73
N ILE A 86 7.81 -17.56 7.87
CA ILE A 86 6.75 -18.31 7.20
C ILE A 86 6.28 -17.46 6.02
N ILE A 87 6.24 -18.06 4.83
CA ILE A 87 5.89 -17.38 3.58
C ILE A 87 4.61 -17.99 3.05
N TYR A 88 3.55 -17.19 2.95
CA TYR A 88 2.30 -17.61 2.33
C TYR A 88 2.23 -17.10 0.90
N LEU A 89 1.85 -17.99 -0.02
CA LEU A 89 1.63 -17.67 -1.42
C LEU A 89 0.13 -17.60 -1.71
N SER A 90 -0.30 -16.46 -2.23
CA SER A 90 -1.66 -16.25 -2.73
C SER A 90 -1.62 -16.01 -4.23
N LYS A 91 -2.35 -16.79 -5.01
CA LYS A 91 -2.42 -16.68 -6.48
C LYS A 91 -3.80 -16.20 -6.92
N ALA A 92 -3.83 -15.26 -7.86
CA ALA A 92 -5.05 -14.73 -8.47
C ALA A 92 -4.81 -14.48 -9.98
N GLY A 93 -5.02 -15.50 -10.81
CA GLY A 93 -4.74 -15.45 -12.24
C GLY A 93 -3.26 -15.22 -12.54
N LYS A 94 -2.94 -14.06 -13.15
CA LYS A 94 -1.55 -13.67 -13.46
C LYS A 94 -0.86 -12.93 -12.31
N LYS A 95 -1.57 -12.67 -11.22
CA LYS A 95 -1.05 -12.01 -10.01
C LYS A 95 -0.65 -13.07 -8.98
N ALA A 96 0.42 -12.83 -8.25
CA ALA A 96 0.77 -13.58 -7.06
C ALA A 96 1.33 -12.66 -5.98
N TYR A 97 1.07 -13.04 -4.74
CA TYR A 97 1.48 -12.31 -3.54
C TYR A 97 2.22 -13.26 -2.62
N TYR A 98 3.44 -12.90 -2.25
CA TYR A 98 4.24 -13.61 -1.26
C TYR A 98 4.22 -12.80 0.02
N LEU A 99 3.58 -13.33 1.06
CA LEU A 99 3.42 -12.70 2.36
C LEU A 99 4.43 -13.30 3.34
N PHE A 100 5.37 -12.50 3.79
CA PHE A 100 6.44 -12.92 4.72
C PHE A 100 6.07 -12.54 6.15
N TYR A 101 5.90 -13.54 6.99
CA TYR A 101 5.66 -13.39 8.42
C TYR A 101 6.89 -13.83 9.19
N ASN A 102 7.36 -13.00 10.11
CA ASN A 102 8.44 -13.36 11.00
C ASN A 102 7.98 -14.48 11.95
N LYS A 103 8.78 -15.55 12.09
CA LYS A 103 8.43 -16.72 12.93
C LYS A 103 8.41 -16.39 14.42
N GLU A 104 9.27 -15.49 14.87
CA GLU A 104 9.43 -15.16 16.28
C GLU A 104 8.25 -14.37 16.83
N ASN A 105 7.84 -13.31 16.15
CA ASN A 105 6.78 -12.40 16.60
C ASN A 105 5.47 -12.53 15.82
N GLN A 106 5.43 -13.36 14.78
CA GLN A 106 4.29 -13.61 13.91
C GLN A 106 3.73 -12.35 13.20
N LEU A 107 4.54 -11.30 13.08
CA LEU A 107 4.15 -10.08 12.39
C LEU A 107 4.45 -10.18 10.88
N LEU A 108 3.54 -9.64 10.08
CA LEU A 108 3.76 -9.44 8.65
C LEU A 108 4.85 -8.38 8.47
N LYS A 109 5.93 -8.74 7.78
CA LYS A 109 7.05 -7.82 7.52
C LYS A 109 7.19 -7.40 6.07
N GLN A 110 6.67 -8.20 5.13
CA GLN A 110 6.81 -7.93 3.71
C GLN A 110 5.70 -8.58 2.90
N ILE A 111 5.25 -7.90 1.85
CA ILE A 111 4.46 -8.49 0.76
C ILE A 111 5.16 -8.19 -0.55
N VAL A 112 5.52 -9.23 -1.29
CA VAL A 112 6.03 -9.10 -2.65
C VAL A 112 4.89 -9.39 -3.63
N TYR A 113 4.47 -8.34 -4.36
CA TYR A 113 3.48 -8.47 -5.41
C TYR A 113 4.16 -8.74 -6.75
N THR A 114 3.72 -9.80 -7.42
CA THR A 114 4.20 -10.18 -8.76
C THR A 114 3.06 -10.19 -9.77
N LYS A 115 3.38 -9.92 -11.03
CA LYS A 115 2.47 -10.06 -12.16
C LYS A 115 3.21 -10.64 -13.35
N ASN A 116 2.64 -11.70 -13.98
CA ASN A 116 3.32 -12.46 -15.03
C ASN A 116 4.71 -12.97 -14.59
N ASN A 117 4.84 -13.48 -13.38
CA ASN A 117 6.07 -13.98 -12.76
C ASN A 117 7.21 -12.93 -12.64
N LYS A 118 6.87 -11.65 -12.65
CA LYS A 118 7.81 -10.55 -12.43
C LYS A 118 7.39 -9.75 -11.22
N GLU A 119 8.33 -9.47 -10.32
CA GLU A 119 8.11 -8.57 -9.19
C GLU A 119 7.72 -7.18 -9.70
N LYS A 120 6.69 -6.60 -9.09
CA LYS A 120 6.15 -5.29 -9.43
C LYS A 120 6.26 -4.31 -8.29
N ILE A 121 5.83 -4.73 -7.10
CA ILE A 121 5.82 -3.88 -5.91
C ILE A 121 6.30 -4.72 -4.73
N ASP A 122 7.11 -4.10 -3.91
CA ASP A 122 7.55 -4.60 -2.63
C ASP A 122 6.98 -3.69 -1.52
N PHE A 123 6.16 -4.26 -0.65
CA PHE A 123 5.62 -3.61 0.54
C PHE A 123 6.41 -4.11 1.75
N THR A 124 7.07 -3.22 2.46
CA THR A 124 7.81 -3.54 3.69
C THR A 124 7.12 -2.86 4.87
N PHE A 125 6.83 -3.64 5.90
CA PHE A 125 6.15 -3.18 7.11
C PHE A 125 7.11 -3.26 8.30
N ASP A 126 7.18 -2.20 9.07
CA ASP A 126 7.77 -2.19 10.41
C ASP A 126 6.62 -2.09 11.41
N ALA A 127 6.41 -3.15 12.18
CA ALA A 127 5.30 -3.24 13.12
C ALA A 127 5.79 -3.78 14.47
N LYS A 128 5.38 -3.09 15.54
CA LYS A 128 5.60 -3.54 16.93
C LYS A 128 4.40 -4.27 17.49
N LYS A 129 3.21 -4.04 16.92
CA LYS A 129 1.94 -4.63 17.34
C LYS A 129 1.18 -5.15 16.11
N HIS A 130 0.27 -6.12 16.33
CA HIS A 130 -0.45 -6.79 15.24
C HIS A 130 -1.49 -5.93 14.48
N ILE A 131 -1.91 -4.77 15.01
CA ILE A 131 -3.05 -4.03 14.47
C ILE A 131 -2.64 -3.15 13.29
N PHE A 132 -1.59 -2.33 13.48
CA PHE A 132 -1.09 -1.42 12.45
C PHE A 132 0.44 -1.45 12.42
N ALA A 133 1.02 -1.25 11.25
CA ALA A 133 2.45 -1.02 11.12
C ALA A 133 2.80 0.40 11.57
N ASP A 134 3.92 0.56 12.28
CA ASP A 134 4.47 1.88 12.65
C ASP A 134 4.96 2.62 11.40
N SER A 135 5.49 1.87 10.43
CA SER A 135 5.84 2.39 9.12
C SER A 135 5.61 1.36 8.01
N LEU A 136 5.35 1.89 6.81
CA LEU A 136 5.22 1.15 5.58
C LEU A 136 6.06 1.81 4.50
N ASN A 137 6.83 1.01 3.79
CA ASN A 137 7.50 1.41 2.57
C ASN A 137 6.96 0.60 1.39
N LEU A 138 6.53 1.29 0.33
CA LEU A 138 6.08 0.73 -0.93
C LEU A 138 7.08 1.11 -2.00
N GLN A 139 7.74 0.12 -2.59
CA GLN A 139 8.77 0.30 -3.61
C GLN A 139 8.38 -0.38 -4.91
N HIS A 140 8.25 0.38 -5.98
CA HIS A 140 8.11 -0.17 -7.34
C HIS A 140 9.43 -0.71 -7.87
N LYS A 141 9.37 -1.80 -8.64
CA LYS A 141 10.55 -2.39 -9.31
C LYS A 141 10.78 -1.82 -10.71
N ASP A 142 9.70 -1.55 -11.43
CA ASP A 142 9.77 -1.08 -12.83
C ASP A 142 9.83 0.46 -12.94
N PHE A 143 9.53 1.19 -11.86
CA PHE A 143 9.39 2.64 -11.86
C PHE A 143 10.10 3.29 -10.67
N LYS A 144 10.56 4.53 -10.86
CA LYS A 144 11.14 5.35 -9.76
C LYS A 144 10.02 5.93 -8.89
N ILE A 145 9.30 5.04 -8.20
CA ILE A 145 8.22 5.41 -7.29
C ILE A 145 8.49 4.71 -5.96
N ASN A 146 8.50 5.52 -4.91
CA ASN A 146 8.62 5.08 -3.53
C ASN A 146 7.62 5.85 -2.67
N ILE A 147 6.83 5.13 -1.89
CA ILE A 147 5.89 5.70 -0.92
C ILE A 147 6.31 5.23 0.46
N LYS A 148 6.67 6.17 1.34
CA LYS A 148 6.92 5.90 2.75
C LYS A 148 5.79 6.50 3.58
N LEU A 149 5.19 5.69 4.42
CA LEU A 149 4.13 6.08 5.34
C LEU A 149 4.60 5.82 6.77
N PHE A 150 4.33 6.75 7.67
CA PHE A 150 4.57 6.63 9.10
C PHE A 150 3.26 6.84 9.83
N GLN A 151 2.97 5.99 10.80
CA GLN A 151 1.79 6.16 11.63
C GLN A 151 1.94 7.41 12.49
N ILE A 152 0.93 8.28 12.46
CA ILE A 152 0.81 9.38 13.41
C ILE A 152 0.06 8.83 14.61
N THR A 153 0.72 8.79 15.76
CA THR A 153 0.10 8.46 17.05
C THR A 153 -0.13 9.76 17.81
N GLU A 154 -1.32 9.90 18.39
CA GLU A 154 -1.54 10.98 19.37
C GLU A 154 -0.59 10.72 20.56
N THR A 155 0.27 11.67 20.85
CA THR A 155 1.01 11.71 22.11
C THR A 155 0.03 12.17 23.18
N GLU A 156 -0.32 11.26 24.11
CA GLU A 156 -1.00 11.63 25.34
C GLU A 156 -0.18 12.65 26.16
#